data_71e99420f6dbf5acfc862fa60ba0f7b6
#
_entry.id   71e99420f6dbf5acfc862fa60ba0f7b6
#
_cell.length_a   1.000
_cell.length_b   1.000
_cell.length_c   1.000
_cell.angle_alpha   90.00
_cell.angle_beta   90.00
_cell.angle_gamma   90.00
#
_symmetry.space_group_name_H-M   'P 1'
#
loop_
_entity.id
_entity.type
_entity.pdbx_description
1 polymer ?
#
loop_
_entity_poly.entity_id
_entity_poly.type
_entity_poly.pdbx_seq_one_letter_code
_entity_poly.pdbx_strand_id
1 'polypeptide(L)' 'MNNKEYIEFTEKKLDQLNASSCKPYTITKHLNGLYNLSYGLDVVAWMLEPRELWQLVNTLCILDILGGLKNDNMEA' A
#
# COMPACT_ATOMS: atom_id res chain seq x y z
N MET A 1 -17.21 -2.41 -6.18
CA MET A 1 -16.09 -2.02 -7.06
C MET A 1 -15.63 -3.22 -7.89
N ASN A 2 -15.23 -2.99 -9.14
CA ASN A 2 -14.61 -4.04 -9.94
C ASN A 2 -13.09 -4.02 -9.75
N ASN A 3 -12.40 -5.01 -10.33
CA ASN A 3 -10.95 -5.14 -10.16
C ASN A 3 -10.18 -3.92 -10.66
N LYS A 4 -10.61 -3.33 -11.76
CA LYS A 4 -9.97 -2.14 -12.31
C LYS A 4 -10.04 -0.97 -11.33
N GLU A 5 -11.19 -0.76 -10.71
CA GLU A 5 -11.38 0.30 -9.72
C GLU A 5 -10.53 0.08 -8.47
N TYR A 6 -10.43 -1.16 -7.98
CA TYR A 6 -9.56 -1.49 -6.87
C TYR A 6 -8.10 -1.11 -7.17
N ILE A 7 -7.63 -1.44 -8.36
CA ILE A 7 -6.26 -1.14 -8.75
C ILE A 7 -6.03 0.36 -8.91
N GLU A 8 -6.96 1.08 -9.51
CA GLU A 8 -6.85 2.54 -9.65
C GLU A 8 -6.77 3.23 -8.29
N PHE A 9 -7.63 2.85 -7.34
CA PHE A 9 -7.60 3.41 -5.99
C PHE A 9 -6.34 3.00 -5.23
N THR A 10 -5.89 1.77 -5.42
CA THR A 10 -4.66 1.28 -4.82
C THR A 10 -3.45 2.10 -5.27
N GLU A 11 -3.34 2.36 -6.57
CA GLU A 11 -2.25 3.16 -7.13
C GLU A 11 -2.24 4.57 -6.56
N LYS A 12 -3.41 5.20 -6.45
CA LYS A 12 -3.53 6.54 -5.87
C LYS A 12 -3.09 6.56 -4.41
N LYS A 13 -3.54 5.59 -3.62
CA LYS A 13 -3.16 5.48 -2.22
C LYS A 13 -1.67 5.21 -2.05
N LEU A 14 -1.13 4.37 -2.92
CA LEU A 14 0.30 4.04 -2.90
C LEU A 14 1.14 5.27 -3.21
N ASP A 15 0.76 6.07 -4.20
CA ASP A 15 1.43 7.32 -4.53
C ASP A 15 1.42 8.29 -3.33
N GLN A 16 0.28 8.41 -2.67
CA GLN A 16 0.15 9.25 -1.48
C GLN A 16 1.05 8.76 -0.34
N LEU A 17 1.05 7.45 -0.09
CA LEU A 17 1.86 6.84 0.94
C LEU A 17 3.35 7.06 0.68
N ASN A 18 3.79 6.84 -0.54
CA ASN A 18 5.18 7.02 -0.93
C ASN A 18 5.61 8.50 -0.84
N ALA A 19 4.75 9.41 -1.25
CA ALA A 19 5.05 10.84 -1.21
C ALA A 19 5.11 11.38 0.21
N SER A 20 4.17 10.99 1.07
CA SER A 20 4.08 11.53 2.44
C SER A 20 5.08 10.89 3.40
N SER A 21 5.40 9.61 3.19
CA SER A 21 6.24 8.83 4.10
C SER A 21 7.62 8.52 3.55
N CYS A 22 7.91 8.95 2.32
CA CYS A 22 9.17 8.66 1.62
C CYS A 22 9.48 7.16 1.59
N LYS A 23 8.45 6.34 1.41
CA LYS A 23 8.59 4.88 1.39
C LYS A 23 8.56 4.35 -0.04
N PRO A 24 9.44 3.40 -0.39
CA PRO A 24 9.54 2.90 -1.77
C PRO A 24 8.61 1.70 -2.01
N TYR A 25 7.32 1.86 -1.79
CA TYR A 25 6.35 0.81 -2.09
C TYR A 25 6.08 0.75 -3.59
N THR A 26 6.08 -0.44 -4.15
CA THR A 26 5.71 -0.69 -5.55
C THR A 26 4.84 -1.92 -5.65
N ILE A 27 4.06 -2.00 -6.73
CA ILE A 27 3.25 -3.18 -7.04
C ILE A 27 3.69 -3.76 -8.37
N THR A 28 3.66 -5.09 -8.47
CA THR A 28 4.01 -5.83 -9.68
C THR A 28 2.86 -6.73 -10.07
N LYS A 29 2.41 -6.62 -11.32
CA LYS A 29 1.32 -7.43 -11.84
C LYS A 29 1.84 -8.73 -12.43
N HIS A 30 1.22 -9.83 -12.08
CA HIS A 30 1.47 -11.14 -12.68
C HIS A 30 0.51 -11.42 -13.83
N LEU A 31 0.87 -12.39 -14.68
CA LEU A 31 0.07 -12.77 -15.85
C LEU A 31 -1.33 -13.27 -15.49
N ASN A 32 -1.49 -13.87 -14.31
CA ASN A 32 -2.77 -14.39 -13.83
C ASN A 32 -3.68 -13.33 -13.19
N GLY A 33 -3.31 -12.05 -13.28
CA GLY A 33 -4.10 -10.96 -12.70
C GLY A 33 -3.89 -10.75 -11.21
N LEU A 34 -2.95 -11.45 -10.61
CA LEU A 34 -2.56 -11.26 -9.21
C LEU A 34 -1.41 -10.25 -9.11
N TYR A 35 -1.18 -9.73 -7.92
CA TYR A 35 -0.18 -8.69 -7.69
C TYR A 35 0.72 -9.03 -6.51
N ASN A 36 1.96 -8.55 -6.58
CA ASN A 36 2.86 -8.53 -5.43
C ASN A 36 3.03 -7.09 -4.96
N LEU A 37 3.15 -6.91 -3.65
CA LEU A 37 3.53 -5.62 -3.06
C LEU A 37 4.96 -5.72 -2.58
N SER A 38 5.79 -4.76 -2.96
CA SER A 38 7.21 -4.71 -2.60
C SER A 38 7.53 -3.42 -1.84
N TYR A 39 8.50 -3.51 -0.95
CA TYR A 39 9.09 -2.36 -0.26
C TYR A 39 10.58 -2.34 -0.63
N GLY A 40 10.96 -1.39 -1.45
CA GLY A 40 12.30 -1.41 -2.03
C GLY A 40 12.52 -2.65 -2.89
N LEU A 41 13.51 -3.45 -2.55
CA LEU A 41 13.82 -4.69 -3.23
C LEU A 41 13.15 -5.92 -2.63
N ASP A 42 12.46 -5.75 -1.50
CA ASP A 42 11.85 -6.86 -0.77
C ASP A 42 10.37 -6.98 -1.09
N VAL A 43 9.93 -8.18 -1.46
CA VAL A 43 8.50 -8.46 -1.64
C VAL A 43 7.90 -8.73 -0.27
N VAL A 44 6.94 -7.92 0.14
CA VAL A 44 6.31 -8.01 1.47
C VAL A 44 4.98 -8.75 1.43
N ALA A 45 4.35 -8.87 0.27
CA ALA A 45 3.12 -9.64 0.11
C ALA A 45 3.04 -10.20 -1.31
N TRP A 46 2.60 -11.45 -1.44
CA TRP A 46 2.65 -12.21 -2.68
C TRP A 46 1.26 -12.58 -3.16
N MET A 47 1.07 -12.58 -4.49
CA MET A 47 -0.09 -13.18 -5.15
C MET A 47 -1.42 -12.67 -4.61
N LEU A 48 -1.53 -11.36 -4.46
CA LEU A 48 -2.73 -10.69 -3.96
C LEU A 48 -3.74 -10.46 -5.08
N GLU A 49 -5.01 -10.74 -4.80
CA GLU A 49 -6.08 -10.30 -5.67
C GLU A 49 -6.23 -8.77 -5.56
N PRO A 50 -6.80 -8.08 -6.57
CA PRO A 50 -6.96 -6.63 -6.51
C PRO A 50 -7.62 -6.11 -5.24
N ARG A 51 -8.65 -6.79 -4.76
CA ARG A 51 -9.34 -6.45 -3.52
C ARG A 51 -8.41 -6.57 -2.30
N GLU A 52 -7.65 -7.64 -2.24
CA GLU A 52 -6.70 -7.89 -1.15
C GLU A 52 -5.58 -6.84 -1.16
N LEU A 53 -5.08 -6.51 -2.34
CA LEU A 53 -4.06 -5.48 -2.50
C LEU A 53 -4.58 -4.12 -2.02
N TRP A 54 -5.80 -3.77 -2.39
CA TRP A 54 -6.45 -2.54 -1.94
C TRP A 54 -6.57 -2.49 -0.42
N GLN A 55 -7.05 -3.58 0.19
CA GLN A 55 -7.21 -3.67 1.64
C GLN A 55 -5.87 -3.51 2.36
N LEU A 56 -4.82 -4.16 1.85
CA LEU A 56 -3.48 -4.08 2.44
C LEU A 56 -2.91 -2.67 2.35
N VAL A 57 -2.95 -2.05 1.17
CA VAL A 57 -2.42 -0.70 0.98
C VAL A 57 -3.20 0.31 1.82
N ASN A 58 -4.51 0.18 1.88
CA ASN A 58 -5.34 1.06 2.71
C ASN A 58 -4.97 0.92 4.19
N THR A 59 -4.72 -0.29 4.67
CA THR A 59 -4.27 -0.54 6.03
C THR A 59 -2.92 0.10 6.30
N LEU A 60 -1.98 -0.01 5.36
CA LEU A 60 -0.67 0.63 5.49
C LEU A 60 -0.79 2.15 5.60
N CYS A 61 -1.68 2.77 4.84
CA CYS A 61 -1.93 4.21 4.93
C CYS A 61 -2.47 4.60 6.30
N ILE A 62 -3.41 3.82 6.83
CA ILE A 62 -3.98 4.06 8.16
C ILE A 62 -2.91 3.94 9.24
N LEU A 63 -2.11 2.89 9.19
CA LEU A 63 -1.04 2.67 10.15
C LEU A 63 0.03 3.77 10.09
N ASP A 64 0.33 4.27 8.91
CA ASP A 64 1.27 5.38 8.74
C ASP A 64 0.77 6.64 9.44
N ILE A 65 -0.51 6.98 9.25
CA ILE A 65 -1.15 8.12 9.91
C ILE A 65 -1.12 7.96 11.44
N LEU A 66 -1.53 6.79 11.93
CA LEU A 66 -1.55 6.50 13.36
C LEU A 66 -0.14 6.50 13.96
N GLY A 67 0.83 6.00 13.21
CA GLY A 67 2.24 6.02 13.63
C GLY A 67 2.76 7.43 13.82
N GLY A 68 2.42 8.35 12.90
CA GLY A 68 2.77 9.75 13.03
C GLY A 68 2.14 10.40 14.24
N LEU A 69 0.84 10.18 14.46
CA LEU A 69 0.14 10.70 15.63
C LEU A 69 0.73 10.14 16.94
N LYS A 70 1.06 8.87 16.95
CA LYS A 70 1.65 8.21 18.11
C LYS A 70 3.03 8.78 18.44
N ASN A 71 3.83 9.06 17.42
CA ASN A 71 5.15 9.67 17.61
C ASN A 71 5.02 11.07 18.21
N ASP A 72 4.07 11.87 17.75
CA ASP A 72 3.80 13.18 18.30
C ASP A 72 3.42 13.09 19.79
N ASN A 73 2.60 12.11 20.15
CA ASN A 73 2.20 11.89 21.54
C ASN A 73 3.39 11.48 22.41
N MET A 74 4.32 10.72 21.87
CA MET A 74 5.50 10.29 22.61
C MET A 74 6.48 11.44 22.88
N GLU A 75 6.51 12.42 22.02
CA GLU A 75 7.37 13.59 22.20
C GLU A 75 6.79 14.57 23.22
N ALA A 76 5.51 14.52 23.39
CA ALA A 76 4.82 15.39 24.32
C ALA A 76 4.96 14.88 25.74
#